data_72184ebb5996a1052b79e02883a8ee50
#
_entry.id   72184ebb5996a1052b79e02883a8ee50
#
_cell.length_a   1.000
_cell.length_b   1.000
_cell.length_c   1.000
_cell.angle_alpha   90.00
_cell.angle_beta   90.00
_cell.angle_gamma   90.00
#
_symmetry.space_group_name_H-M   'P 1'
#
loop_
_entity.id
_entity.type
_entity.pdbx_description
1 polymer ?
#
loop_
_entity_poly.entity_id
_entity_poly.type
_entity_poly.pdbx_seq_one_letter_code
_entity_poly.pdbx_strand_id
1 'polypeptide(L)'
;MSSYPINKINTIEIEKLRKGIFLWAFHVDKIPPHVGVSIDGIYFSMKFSDCDFKLDVDTVYQVVQRKKIPAFIIPVKYTGTLDGLQTLFSEYGSKIKDGESCMTPVLRFLGVDEELLLEELLTHLFQTEKLEVVFGLNLARDFKGIPFYTFNQVQLHIQNLKDAKR
;
A
#
# COMPACT_ATOMS: atom_id res chain seq x y z
N MET A 1 -4.65 0.74 -19.15
CA MET A 1 -4.31 -0.67 -18.89
C MET A 1 -3.05 -0.70 -18.06
N SER A 2 -3.04 -1.46 -16.98
CA SER A 2 -1.84 -1.59 -16.13
C SER A 2 -0.75 -2.38 -16.88
N SER A 3 0.51 -1.99 -16.67
CA SER A 3 1.67 -2.65 -17.29
C SER A 3 2.06 -3.97 -16.60
N TYR A 4 1.42 -4.29 -15.48
CA TYR A 4 1.62 -5.50 -14.68
C TYR A 4 0.34 -6.34 -14.65
N PRO A 5 0.44 -7.67 -14.46
CA PRO A 5 -0.73 -8.53 -14.42
C PRO A 5 -1.52 -8.36 -13.11
N ILE A 6 -2.84 -8.26 -13.23
CA ILE A 6 -3.77 -8.23 -12.10
C ILE A 6 -4.57 -9.53 -12.11
N ASN A 7 -4.44 -10.32 -11.06
CA ASN A 7 -5.24 -11.52 -10.84
C ASN A 7 -6.38 -11.19 -9.85
N LYS A 8 -7.59 -11.09 -10.38
CA LYS A 8 -8.79 -10.86 -9.55
C LYS A 8 -9.15 -12.14 -8.81
N ILE A 9 -9.19 -12.07 -7.49
CA ILE A 9 -9.49 -13.21 -6.62
C ILE A 9 -10.57 -12.83 -5.61
N ASN A 10 -11.26 -13.83 -5.08
CA ASN A 10 -12.28 -13.61 -4.03
C ASN A 10 -11.66 -13.72 -2.64
N THR A 11 -10.68 -14.59 -2.48
CA THR A 11 -9.99 -14.83 -1.22
C THR A 11 -8.53 -15.18 -1.48
N ILE A 12 -7.70 -14.94 -0.48
CA ILE A 12 -6.32 -15.42 -0.41
C ILE A 12 -6.14 -16.19 0.89
N GLU A 13 -5.40 -17.28 0.84
CA GLU A 13 -5.08 -18.06 2.04
C GLU A 13 -4.22 -17.19 2.98
N ILE A 14 -4.71 -16.99 4.20
CA ILE A 14 -4.06 -16.08 5.16
C ILE A 14 -2.64 -16.54 5.50
N GLU A 15 -2.37 -17.84 5.49
CA GLU A 15 -1.05 -18.40 5.75
C GLU A 15 0.00 -17.89 4.77
N LYS A 16 -0.40 -17.60 3.52
CA LYS A 16 0.50 -17.04 2.50
C LYS A 16 0.92 -15.61 2.84
N LEU A 17 0.07 -14.86 3.56
CA LEU A 17 0.36 -13.48 3.97
C LEU A 17 1.27 -13.40 5.21
N ARG A 18 1.45 -14.50 5.92
CA ARG A 18 2.26 -14.57 7.15
C ARG A 18 3.75 -14.73 6.88
N LYS A 19 4.16 -14.89 5.62
CA LYS A 19 5.57 -15.01 5.24
C LYS A 19 5.87 -14.11 4.05
N GLY A 20 7.02 -13.44 4.10
CA GLY A 20 7.48 -12.59 3.02
C GLY A 20 6.98 -11.16 3.12
N ILE A 21 7.28 -10.39 2.09
CA ILE A 21 6.98 -8.96 2.01
C ILE A 21 5.82 -8.74 1.06
N PHE A 22 4.82 -7.98 1.51
CA PHE A 22 3.66 -7.61 0.71
C PHE A 22 3.45 -6.10 0.77
N LEU A 23 3.18 -5.50 -0.37
CA LEU A 23 2.54 -4.20 -0.44
C LEU A 23 1.03 -4.41 -0.38
N TRP A 24 0.35 -3.48 0.29
CA TRP A 24 -1.10 -3.45 0.40
C TRP A 24 -1.58 -2.10 -0.12
N ALA A 25 -2.57 -2.12 -0.99
CA ALA A 25 -3.20 -0.89 -1.47
C ALA A 25 -4.71 -1.01 -1.29
N PHE A 26 -5.31 -0.02 -0.64
CA PHE A 26 -6.73 0.00 -0.32
C PHE A 26 -7.44 1.08 -1.13
N HIS A 27 -8.70 0.82 -1.46
CA HIS A 27 -9.52 1.72 -2.26
C HIS A 27 -8.86 2.04 -3.60
N VAL A 28 -8.37 1.00 -4.28
CA VAL A 28 -7.68 1.12 -5.58
C VAL A 28 -8.59 1.59 -6.71
N ASP A 29 -9.89 1.65 -6.47
CA ASP A 29 -10.91 2.25 -7.34
C ASP A 29 -11.10 3.75 -7.13
N LYS A 30 -10.40 4.35 -6.14
CA LYS A 30 -10.47 5.77 -5.77
C LYS A 30 -9.09 6.41 -5.80
N ILE A 31 -9.06 7.72 -5.71
CA ILE A 31 -7.82 8.51 -5.70
C ILE A 31 -7.75 9.40 -4.45
N PRO A 32 -6.59 9.44 -3.77
CA PRO A 32 -5.47 8.50 -3.91
C PRO A 32 -5.77 7.20 -3.16
N PRO A 33 -5.25 6.05 -3.60
CA PRO A 33 -5.31 4.83 -2.80
C PRO A 33 -4.43 4.96 -1.56
N HIS A 34 -4.79 4.25 -0.49
CA HIS A 34 -3.98 4.15 0.72
C HIS A 34 -3.04 2.95 0.62
N VAL A 35 -1.77 3.12 0.98
CA VAL A 35 -0.74 2.09 0.83
C VAL A 35 -0.09 1.76 2.17
N GLY A 36 0.16 0.48 2.39
CA GLY A 36 0.92 -0.03 3.51
C GLY A 36 1.84 -1.18 3.08
N VAL A 37 2.59 -1.71 4.02
CA VAL A 37 3.53 -2.80 3.79
C VAL A 37 3.51 -3.78 4.97
N SER A 38 3.64 -5.05 4.67
CA SER A 38 3.81 -6.08 5.70
C SER A 38 5.05 -6.92 5.45
N ILE A 39 5.62 -7.43 6.51
CA ILE A 39 6.70 -8.42 6.48
C ILE A 39 6.41 -9.49 7.52
N ASP A 40 6.46 -10.74 7.10
CA ASP A 40 6.25 -11.91 7.95
C ASP A 40 5.01 -11.82 8.84
N GLY A 41 3.92 -11.32 8.28
CA GLY A 41 2.63 -11.24 8.96
C GLY A 41 2.39 -9.98 9.77
N ILE A 42 3.33 -9.03 9.80
CA ILE A 42 3.23 -7.78 10.56
C ILE A 42 3.10 -6.59 9.61
N TYR A 43 2.05 -5.82 9.78
CA TYR A 43 1.62 -4.74 8.88
C TYR A 43 1.89 -3.36 9.48
N PHE A 44 2.30 -2.44 8.59
CA PHE A 44 2.53 -1.03 8.89
C PHE A 44 1.95 -0.15 7.79
N SER A 45 1.37 0.97 8.17
CA SER A 45 1.02 2.04 7.22
C SER A 45 1.01 3.40 7.90
N MET A 46 1.28 4.45 7.14
CA MET A 46 1.21 5.82 7.62
C MET A 46 -0.13 6.43 7.18
N LYS A 47 -0.95 6.81 8.17
CA LYS A 47 -2.21 7.51 7.96
C LYS A 47 -2.06 9.01 8.20
N PHE A 48 -3.07 9.76 7.82
CA PHE A 48 -3.09 11.21 8.03
C PHE A 48 -2.90 11.62 9.50
N SER A 49 -3.58 10.95 10.43
CA SER A 49 -3.59 11.33 11.86
C SER A 49 -2.83 10.37 12.75
N ASP A 50 -2.39 9.25 12.22
CA ASP A 50 -1.82 8.16 12.99
C ASP A 50 -1.01 7.23 12.09
N CYS A 51 -0.43 6.21 12.69
CA CYS A 51 0.32 5.18 12.00
C CYS A 51 -0.20 3.81 12.44
N ASP A 52 -0.54 2.96 11.49
CA ASP A 52 -0.75 1.55 11.79
C ASP A 52 0.61 0.91 12.05
N PHE A 53 0.85 0.54 13.28
CA PHE A 53 2.13 0.05 13.73
C PHE A 53 2.00 -1.35 14.30
N LYS A 54 2.67 -2.30 13.68
CA LYS A 54 2.67 -3.72 14.10
C LYS A 54 1.28 -4.35 14.17
N LEU A 55 0.44 -4.13 13.18
CA LEU A 55 -0.82 -4.84 13.10
C LEU A 55 -0.62 -6.25 12.54
N ASP A 56 -1.41 -7.19 13.04
CA ASP A 56 -1.46 -8.53 12.47
C ASP A 56 -2.15 -8.49 11.09
N VAL A 57 -1.54 -9.11 10.07
CA VAL A 57 -2.12 -9.16 8.72
C VAL A 57 -3.49 -9.84 8.69
N ASP A 58 -3.76 -10.78 9.61
CA ASP A 58 -5.08 -11.42 9.71
C ASP A 58 -6.15 -10.37 10.01
N THR A 59 -5.87 -9.46 10.94
CA THR A 59 -6.77 -8.36 11.30
C THR A 59 -7.01 -7.42 10.12
N VAL A 60 -5.96 -7.03 9.41
CA VAL A 60 -6.05 -6.15 8.24
C VAL A 60 -6.87 -6.83 7.13
N TYR A 61 -6.57 -8.09 6.84
CA TYR A 61 -7.28 -8.87 5.82
C TYR A 61 -8.77 -9.02 6.14
N GLN A 62 -9.11 -9.32 7.40
CA GLN A 62 -10.51 -9.43 7.84
C GLN A 62 -11.28 -8.12 7.65
N VAL A 63 -10.65 -6.98 7.90
CA VAL A 63 -11.28 -5.66 7.66
C VAL A 63 -11.54 -5.46 6.16
N VAL A 64 -10.57 -5.79 5.31
CA VAL A 64 -10.72 -5.70 3.85
C VAL A 64 -11.90 -6.55 3.37
N GLN A 65 -12.01 -7.78 3.84
CA GLN A 65 -13.07 -8.69 3.43
C GLN A 65 -14.44 -8.28 3.97
N ARG A 66 -14.51 -7.95 5.26
CA ARG A 66 -15.79 -7.57 5.90
C ARG A 66 -16.37 -6.29 5.30
N LYS A 67 -15.53 -5.30 5.03
CA LYS A 67 -15.93 -4.01 4.45
C LYS A 67 -15.96 -4.03 2.92
N LYS A 68 -15.59 -5.13 2.30
CA LYS A 68 -15.49 -5.29 0.84
C LYS A 68 -14.68 -4.17 0.19
N ILE A 69 -13.54 -3.84 0.77
CA ILE A 69 -12.66 -2.79 0.27
C ILE A 69 -11.97 -3.28 -1.01
N PRO A 70 -12.10 -2.58 -2.13
CA PRO A 70 -11.31 -2.86 -3.33
C PRO A 70 -9.82 -2.69 -3.00
N ALA A 71 -9.05 -3.78 -3.06
CA ALA A 71 -7.68 -3.78 -2.57
C ALA A 71 -6.74 -4.58 -3.48
N PHE A 72 -5.48 -4.16 -3.49
CA PHE A 72 -4.38 -4.95 -4.01
C PHE A 72 -3.56 -5.54 -2.87
N ILE A 73 -3.18 -6.80 -3.01
CA ILE A 73 -2.16 -7.46 -2.20
C ILE A 73 -1.06 -7.91 -3.14
N ILE A 74 0.16 -7.42 -2.92
CA ILE A 74 1.24 -7.49 -3.89
C ILE A 74 2.45 -8.14 -3.24
N PRO A 75 2.77 -9.43 -3.56
CA PRO A 75 4.02 -10.04 -3.13
C PRO A 75 5.20 -9.31 -3.77
N VAL A 76 6.19 -8.94 -2.97
CA VAL A 76 7.38 -8.22 -3.44
C VAL A 76 8.63 -9.03 -3.11
N LYS A 77 9.48 -9.24 -4.11
CA LYS A 77 10.81 -9.83 -3.94
C LYS A 77 11.78 -8.74 -3.49
N TYR A 78 12.06 -8.68 -2.19
CA TYR A 78 12.95 -7.70 -1.60
C TYR A 78 13.60 -8.27 -0.33
N THR A 79 14.82 -7.82 -0.02
CA THR A 79 15.59 -8.27 1.14
C THR A 79 15.52 -7.25 2.28
N GLY A 80 14.34 -7.04 2.82
CA GLY A 80 14.14 -6.22 4.01
C GLY A 80 13.98 -7.08 5.26
N THR A 81 14.11 -6.45 6.42
CA THR A 81 13.89 -7.10 7.71
C THR A 81 12.73 -6.44 8.46
N LEU A 82 12.08 -7.21 9.35
CA LEU A 82 11.04 -6.67 10.22
C LEU A 82 11.57 -5.54 11.10
N ASP A 83 12.77 -5.71 11.67
CA ASP A 83 13.39 -4.67 12.51
C ASP A 83 13.67 -3.39 11.72
N GLY A 84 14.14 -3.51 10.48
CA GLY A 84 14.36 -2.37 9.59
C GLY A 84 13.06 -1.64 9.27
N LEU A 85 11.99 -2.37 8.98
CA LEU A 85 10.67 -1.81 8.72
C LEU A 85 10.11 -1.11 9.97
N GLN A 86 10.21 -1.75 11.11
CA GLN A 86 9.77 -1.19 12.40
C GLN A 86 10.51 0.10 12.73
N THR A 87 11.82 0.12 12.60
CA THR A 87 12.66 1.30 12.84
C THR A 87 12.25 2.44 11.93
N LEU A 88 12.07 2.16 10.64
CA LEU A 88 11.66 3.15 9.65
C LEU A 88 10.31 3.80 10.00
N PHE A 89 9.28 3.00 10.29
CA PHE A 89 7.97 3.54 10.66
C PHE A 89 7.98 4.27 12.02
N SER A 90 8.85 3.88 12.94
CA SER A 90 9.05 4.61 14.21
C SER A 90 9.63 6.00 13.96
N GLU A 91 10.52 6.17 12.99
CA GLU A 91 11.11 7.46 12.64
C GLU A 91 10.10 8.43 12.03
N TYR A 92 9.12 7.94 11.27
CA TYR A 92 8.07 8.79 10.70
C TYR A 92 7.09 9.32 11.74
N GLY A 93 6.96 8.64 12.89
CA GLY A 93 6.06 9.05 13.96
C GLY A 93 4.59 8.92 13.60
N SER A 94 3.75 9.69 14.29
CA SER A 94 2.29 9.55 14.23
C SER A 94 1.59 10.43 13.20
N LYS A 95 2.32 11.30 12.46
CA LYS A 95 1.70 12.27 11.55
C LYS A 95 2.45 12.37 10.23
N ILE A 96 1.69 12.44 9.14
CA ILE A 96 2.22 12.82 7.82
C ILE A 96 2.67 14.28 7.87
N LYS A 97 3.94 14.51 7.57
CA LYS A 97 4.53 15.87 7.46
C LYS A 97 4.26 16.45 6.08
N ASP A 98 4.48 17.75 5.93
CA ASP A 98 4.32 18.43 4.64
C ASP A 98 5.24 17.79 3.58
N GLY A 99 4.68 17.54 2.40
CA GLY A 99 5.37 16.88 1.30
C GLY A 99 5.44 15.35 1.39
N GLU A 100 5.01 14.74 2.49
CA GLU A 100 4.95 13.29 2.67
C GLU A 100 3.56 12.74 2.32
N SER A 101 3.50 11.43 2.10
CA SER A 101 2.26 10.67 1.92
C SER A 101 2.42 9.27 2.52
N CYS A 102 1.37 8.45 2.45
CA CYS A 102 1.46 7.04 2.85
C CYS A 102 2.49 6.25 2.02
N MET A 103 2.82 6.73 0.83
CA MET A 103 3.86 6.14 -0.02
C MET A 103 5.28 6.40 0.47
N THR A 104 5.52 7.49 1.18
CA THR A 104 6.87 7.94 1.57
C THR A 104 7.67 6.86 2.33
N PRO A 105 7.16 6.27 3.42
CA PRO A 105 7.89 5.21 4.10
C PRO A 105 7.99 3.92 3.29
N VAL A 106 7.01 3.63 2.45
CA VAL A 106 7.01 2.43 1.59
C VAL A 106 8.12 2.53 0.56
N LEU A 107 8.24 3.66 -0.14
CA LEU A 107 9.31 3.90 -1.12
C LEU A 107 10.69 3.78 -0.47
N ARG A 108 10.84 4.40 0.70
CA ARG A 108 12.11 4.35 1.44
C ARG A 108 12.46 2.93 1.88
N PHE A 109 11.49 2.16 2.36
CA PHE A 109 11.70 0.75 2.70
C PHE A 109 12.17 -0.07 1.51
N LEU A 110 11.62 0.18 0.32
CA LEU A 110 12.00 -0.53 -0.90
C LEU A 110 13.28 0.01 -1.56
N GLY A 111 13.93 1.00 -0.98
CA GLY A 111 15.15 1.60 -1.52
C GLY A 111 14.92 2.39 -2.81
N VAL A 112 13.72 2.93 -2.99
CA VAL A 112 13.36 3.77 -4.14
C VAL A 112 13.55 5.24 -3.75
N ASP A 113 14.51 5.91 -4.37
CA ASP A 113 14.86 7.29 -4.05
C ASP A 113 13.98 8.33 -4.78
N GLU A 114 13.14 7.88 -5.69
CA GLU A 114 12.23 8.73 -6.45
C GLU A 114 10.87 8.81 -5.79
N GLU A 115 10.19 9.96 -5.91
CA GLU A 115 8.78 10.07 -5.55
C GLU A 115 7.94 9.43 -6.65
N LEU A 116 7.36 8.27 -6.36
CA LEU A 116 6.49 7.54 -7.27
C LEU A 116 5.08 7.45 -6.70
N LEU A 117 4.10 7.55 -7.58
CA LEU A 117 2.73 7.17 -7.28
C LEU A 117 2.60 5.64 -7.33
N LEU A 118 1.51 5.11 -6.80
CA LEU A 118 1.35 3.64 -6.71
C LEU A 118 1.48 2.94 -8.07
N GLU A 119 0.85 3.47 -9.11
CA GLU A 119 0.91 2.88 -10.45
C GLU A 119 2.34 2.87 -11.00
N GLU A 120 3.09 3.94 -10.77
CA GLU A 120 4.50 4.06 -11.16
C GLU A 120 5.37 3.07 -10.38
N LEU A 121 5.14 2.94 -9.07
CA LEU A 121 5.87 1.99 -8.23
C LEU A 121 5.62 0.54 -8.69
N LEU A 122 4.37 0.16 -8.92
CA LEU A 122 4.04 -1.20 -9.36
C LEU A 122 4.65 -1.50 -10.74
N THR A 123 4.63 -0.53 -11.65
CA THR A 123 5.29 -0.64 -12.95
C THR A 123 6.79 -0.82 -12.80
N HIS A 124 7.43 -0.01 -11.96
CA HIS A 124 8.86 -0.11 -11.66
C HIS A 124 9.23 -1.47 -11.07
N LEU A 125 8.48 -1.95 -10.09
CA LEU A 125 8.72 -3.26 -9.47
C LEU A 125 8.54 -4.41 -10.46
N PHE A 126 7.57 -4.31 -11.35
CA PHE A 126 7.35 -5.31 -12.39
C PHE A 126 8.50 -5.32 -13.43
N GLN A 127 8.92 -4.16 -13.89
CA GLN A 127 10.03 -4.02 -14.84
C GLN A 127 11.38 -4.48 -14.27
N THR A 128 11.56 -4.36 -12.96
CA THR A 128 12.77 -4.81 -12.26
C THR A 128 12.66 -6.23 -11.71
N GLU A 129 11.65 -6.99 -12.13
CA GLU A 129 11.40 -8.38 -11.73
C GLU A 129 11.20 -8.59 -10.22
N LYS A 130 10.88 -7.53 -9.49
CA LYS A 130 10.56 -7.57 -8.06
C LYS A 130 9.08 -7.83 -7.76
N LEU A 131 8.24 -7.74 -8.78
CA LEU A 131 6.82 -8.02 -8.74
C LEU A 131 6.45 -8.94 -9.90
N GLU A 132 5.71 -10.02 -9.63
CA GLU A 132 5.25 -10.93 -10.68
C GLU A 132 3.75 -10.74 -10.96
N VAL A 133 2.96 -10.59 -9.91
CA VAL A 133 1.50 -10.49 -10.01
C VAL A 133 0.93 -9.61 -8.90
N VAL A 134 -0.13 -8.90 -9.21
CA VAL A 134 -0.94 -8.17 -8.24
C VAL A 134 -2.22 -8.97 -7.98
N PHE A 135 -2.48 -9.34 -6.72
CA PHE A 135 -3.75 -9.95 -6.34
C PHE A 135 -4.77 -8.86 -6.05
N GLY A 136 -5.88 -8.86 -6.80
CA GLY A 136 -6.96 -7.90 -6.65
C GLY A 136 -8.15 -8.52 -5.94
N LEU A 137 -8.49 -7.97 -4.76
CA LEU A 137 -9.61 -8.37 -3.92
C LEU A 137 -10.76 -7.37 -4.01
N ASN A 138 -11.99 -7.88 -4.03
CA ASN A 138 -13.21 -7.07 -4.04
C ASN A 138 -13.28 -6.07 -5.21
N LEU A 139 -12.61 -6.37 -6.30
CA LEU A 139 -12.61 -5.53 -7.49
C LEU A 139 -13.91 -5.68 -8.27
N ALA A 140 -14.41 -4.58 -8.82
CA ALA A 140 -15.50 -4.61 -9.77
C ALA A 140 -15.14 -5.44 -11.00
N ARG A 141 -16.14 -6.05 -11.63
CA ARG A 141 -15.93 -6.91 -12.82
C ARG A 141 -15.24 -6.16 -13.96
N ASP A 142 -15.57 -4.88 -14.13
CA ASP A 142 -15.06 -3.98 -15.16
C ASP A 142 -13.81 -3.19 -14.71
N PHE A 143 -13.27 -3.45 -13.53
CA PHE A 143 -12.05 -2.79 -13.06
C PHE A 143 -10.88 -3.05 -14.00
N LYS A 144 -10.24 -2.00 -14.50
CA LYS A 144 -9.14 -2.05 -15.49
C LYS A 144 -7.79 -1.57 -14.95
N GLY A 145 -7.77 -0.95 -13.79
CA GLY A 145 -6.57 -0.40 -13.20
C GLY A 145 -6.88 0.76 -12.26
N ILE A 146 -5.87 1.26 -11.59
CA ILE A 146 -5.97 2.42 -10.70
C ILE A 146 -6.32 3.64 -11.54
N PRO A 147 -7.33 4.46 -11.16
CA PRO A 147 -7.60 5.72 -11.84
C PRO A 147 -6.37 6.64 -11.82
N PHE A 148 -6.18 7.39 -12.88
CA PHE A 148 -5.08 8.35 -12.96
C PHE A 148 -5.23 9.45 -11.90
N TYR A 149 -4.13 9.80 -11.24
CA TYR A 149 -4.06 10.93 -10.31
C TYR A 149 -2.63 11.51 -10.28
N THR A 150 -2.47 12.67 -9.66
CA THR A 150 -1.20 13.40 -9.59
C THR A 150 -0.76 13.62 -8.14
N PHE A 151 0.50 13.97 -7.93
CA PHE A 151 1.00 14.39 -6.62
C PHE A 151 0.22 15.56 -6.03
N ASN A 152 -0.16 16.53 -6.86
CA ASN A 152 -0.96 17.66 -6.40
C ASN A 152 -2.31 17.20 -5.84
N GLN A 153 -2.95 16.21 -6.47
CA GLN A 153 -4.20 15.64 -5.94
C GLN A 153 -3.99 14.90 -4.62
N VAL A 154 -2.85 14.21 -4.45
CA VAL A 154 -2.49 13.59 -3.16
C VAL A 154 -2.34 14.65 -2.07
N GLN A 155 -1.58 15.72 -2.34
CA GLN A 155 -1.35 16.78 -1.37
C GLN A 155 -2.65 17.53 -1.02
N LEU A 156 -3.50 17.78 -2.01
CA LEU A 156 -4.82 18.38 -1.80
C LEU A 156 -5.71 17.49 -0.92
N HIS A 157 -5.71 16.19 -1.17
CA HIS A 157 -6.46 15.23 -0.36
C HIS A 157 -6.00 15.27 1.11
N ILE A 158 -4.68 15.26 1.36
CA ILE A 158 -4.11 15.35 2.70
C ILE A 158 -4.50 16.67 3.36
N GLN A 159 -4.43 17.79 2.63
CA GLN A 159 -4.82 19.09 3.15
C GLN A 159 -6.30 19.15 3.52
N ASN A 160 -7.17 18.58 2.70
CA ASN A 160 -8.61 18.49 2.99
C ASN A 160 -8.89 17.66 4.25
N LEU A 161 -8.15 16.58 4.49
CA LEU A 161 -8.25 15.80 5.72
C LEU A 161 -7.79 16.60 6.95
N LYS A 162 -6.74 17.41 6.83
CA LYS A 162 -6.29 18.31 7.89
C LYS A 162 -7.33 19.36 8.22
N ASP A 163 -7.94 19.96 7.22
CA ASP A 163 -8.95 21.01 7.37
C ASP A 163 -10.25 20.47 7.98
N ALA A 164 -10.66 19.24 7.63
CA ALA A 164 -11.84 18.60 8.19
C ALA A 164 -11.73 18.27 9.69
N LYS A 165 -10.49 18.22 10.24
CA LYS A 165 -10.23 17.99 11.68
C LYS A 165 -10.10 19.27 12.51
N ARG A 166 -10.15 20.42 11.89
CA ARG A 166 -10.20 21.73 12.58
C ARG A 166 -11.64 22.09 12.89
#